data_c959b1628ab05c7480784b7051b99fdb
#
_entry.id   c959b1628ab05c7480784b7051b99fdb
#
_cell.length_a   1.000
_cell.length_b   1.000
_cell.length_c   1.000
_cell.angle_alpha   90.00
_cell.angle_beta   90.00
_cell.angle_gamma   90.00
#
_symmetry.space_group_name_H-M   'P 1'
#
loop_
_entity.id
_entity.type
_entity.pdbx_description
1 polymer ?
#
loop_
_entity_poly.entity_id
_entity_poly.type
_entity_poly.pdbx_seq_one_letter_code
_entity_poly.pdbx_strand_id
1 'polypeptide(L)'
;MVKTHPGRSIGVLPMSHPQAFQLHPDDNLVVASGVLEADRPVRGCKVKPRSRIPGGHKMALSKIPVGCNVFKFGQVIGQASCSILPGDHVHEHNLTMAEYSSDYAFAEDASATELIPENQRSTFMGYRRDDGKVGTRNYVGILTSVNCSATVASLIAKEIEKRAILDDFPNVDGVVALTHGAGCAVSTRNEGFRMLQRTIWGHVRHPNFGSVLMVGLGCEANQIPLMVEHFGKPPEGSFHLETIQRHGGTRRTIDSCLDRLHNEILPHADKARREPVPIDEICLALQCGGSDGLSGITANPALGLAVDQLIKQGGSAILAETPEIYGAEHLLT
;
A
#
# COMPACT_ATOMS: atom_id res chain seq x y z
N MET A 1 -1.39 17.42 -24.65
CA MET A 1 -2.78 17.92 -24.80
C MET A 1 -3.73 16.74 -24.65
N VAL A 2 -4.27 16.53 -23.46
CA VAL A 2 -5.31 15.52 -23.23
C VAL A 2 -6.60 16.12 -23.73
N LYS A 3 -7.20 15.54 -24.76
CA LYS A 3 -8.52 15.92 -25.25
C LYS A 3 -9.57 15.50 -24.22
N THR A 4 -10.12 16.46 -23.51
CA THR A 4 -11.31 16.29 -22.68
C THR A 4 -12.51 16.02 -23.60
N HIS A 5 -13.04 14.80 -23.52
CA HIS A 5 -14.35 14.51 -24.10
C HIS A 5 -15.44 15.17 -23.25
N PRO A 6 -16.44 15.82 -23.88
CA PRO A 6 -17.54 16.42 -23.18
C PRO A 6 -18.42 15.37 -22.51
N GLY A 7 -18.86 15.67 -21.29
CA GLY A 7 -19.54 14.81 -20.35
C GLY A 7 -20.69 13.99 -20.94
N ARG A 8 -20.56 12.68 -20.84
CA ARG A 8 -21.73 11.82 -20.69
C ARG A 8 -22.18 11.97 -19.23
N SER A 9 -23.34 12.59 -19.04
CA SER A 9 -24.09 12.46 -17.80
C SER A 9 -24.26 10.96 -17.55
N ILE A 10 -23.59 10.44 -16.52
CA ILE A 10 -23.86 9.10 -16.01
C ILE A 10 -25.31 9.19 -15.53
N GLY A 11 -26.24 8.67 -16.32
CA GLY A 11 -27.63 8.53 -15.93
C GLY A 11 -27.67 7.77 -14.62
N VAL A 12 -28.20 8.38 -13.56
CA VAL A 12 -28.47 7.71 -12.29
C VAL A 12 -29.47 6.61 -12.62
N LEU A 13 -28.98 5.38 -12.77
CA LEU A 13 -29.83 4.19 -12.85
C LEU A 13 -30.72 4.20 -11.59
N PRO A 14 -32.02 3.91 -11.71
CA PRO A 14 -32.90 3.84 -10.56
C PRO A 14 -32.32 2.81 -9.57
N MET A 15 -31.95 3.28 -8.40
CA MET A 15 -31.22 2.51 -7.39
C MET A 15 -32.09 1.35 -6.90
N SER A 16 -31.88 0.15 -7.47
CA SER A 16 -32.48 -1.09 -6.99
C SER A 16 -31.70 -1.69 -5.81
N HIS A 17 -30.60 -1.09 -5.43
CA HIS A 17 -29.69 -1.61 -4.40
C HIS A 17 -30.15 -1.26 -2.98
N PRO A 18 -29.88 -2.14 -1.97
CA PRO A 18 -30.17 -1.85 -0.58
C PRO A 18 -29.42 -0.58 -0.12
N GLN A 19 -30.06 0.18 0.79
CA GLN A 19 -29.47 1.39 1.40
C GLN A 19 -28.67 1.06 2.66
N ALA A 20 -28.81 -0.16 3.18
CA ALA A 20 -28.05 -0.66 4.31
C ALA A 20 -27.77 -2.15 4.14
N PHE A 21 -26.60 -2.59 4.57
CA PHE A 21 -26.10 -3.95 4.43
C PHE A 21 -25.80 -4.55 5.80
N GLN A 22 -26.37 -5.72 6.08
CA GLN A 22 -25.88 -6.62 7.11
C GLN A 22 -24.80 -7.50 6.45
N LEU A 23 -23.58 -7.49 7.00
CA LEU A 23 -22.42 -8.10 6.35
C LEU A 23 -22.20 -9.55 6.76
N HIS A 24 -22.75 -9.93 7.93
CA HIS A 24 -22.76 -11.31 8.44
C HIS A 24 -24.08 -11.58 9.17
N PRO A 25 -24.60 -12.81 9.17
CA PRO A 25 -25.85 -13.15 9.86
C PRO A 25 -25.87 -12.81 11.35
N ASP A 26 -24.72 -12.90 12.03
CA ASP A 26 -24.58 -12.63 13.47
C ASP A 26 -24.43 -11.13 13.79
N ASP A 27 -24.33 -10.27 12.78
CA ASP A 27 -24.23 -8.82 13.00
C ASP A 27 -25.51 -8.28 13.64
N ASN A 28 -25.36 -7.52 14.72
CA ASN A 28 -26.47 -6.81 15.36
C ASN A 28 -26.62 -5.36 14.86
N LEU A 29 -25.97 -5.06 13.75
CA LEU A 29 -26.02 -3.77 13.04
C LEU A 29 -26.01 -3.95 11.52
N VAL A 30 -26.30 -2.86 10.81
CA VAL A 30 -26.09 -2.71 9.37
C VAL A 30 -25.17 -1.54 9.07
N VAL A 31 -24.52 -1.55 7.92
CA VAL A 31 -23.73 -0.42 7.39
C VAL A 31 -24.55 0.32 6.34
N ALA A 32 -24.65 1.63 6.46
CA ALA A 32 -25.35 2.49 5.54
C ALA A 32 -24.54 2.70 4.25
N SER A 33 -25.11 2.43 3.07
CA SER A 33 -24.46 2.71 1.78
C SER A 33 -24.50 4.19 1.36
N GLY A 34 -25.35 4.94 1.99
CA GLY A 34 -25.51 6.38 1.81
C GLY A 34 -26.18 6.96 3.05
N VAL A 35 -26.52 8.23 3.01
CA VAL A 35 -27.18 8.89 4.14
C VAL A 35 -28.55 8.25 4.40
N LEU A 36 -28.81 7.86 5.64
CA LEU A 36 -30.12 7.43 6.11
C LEU A 36 -30.78 8.57 6.90
N GLU A 37 -31.98 8.98 6.48
CA GLU A 37 -32.73 10.05 7.13
C GLU A 37 -33.61 9.48 8.27
N ALA A 38 -33.76 10.23 9.35
CA ALA A 38 -34.57 9.84 10.51
C ALA A 38 -36.00 9.47 10.10
N ASP A 39 -36.54 8.41 10.72
CA ASP A 39 -37.88 7.89 10.54
C ASP A 39 -38.26 7.48 9.11
N ARG A 40 -37.34 7.50 8.16
CA ARG A 40 -37.57 7.06 6.79
C ARG A 40 -37.37 5.55 6.64
N PRO A 41 -38.19 4.88 5.82
CA PRO A 41 -37.93 3.49 5.48
C PRO A 41 -36.57 3.30 4.80
N VAL A 42 -35.83 2.28 5.22
CA VAL A 42 -34.53 1.92 4.64
C VAL A 42 -34.70 0.68 3.79
N ARG A 43 -34.38 0.80 2.51
CA ARG A 43 -34.46 -0.33 1.58
C ARG A 43 -33.43 -1.41 1.95
N GLY A 44 -33.90 -2.65 2.12
CA GLY A 44 -33.07 -3.77 2.57
C GLY A 44 -32.99 -3.92 4.09
N CYS A 45 -33.68 -3.03 4.87
CA CYS A 45 -33.69 -3.12 6.33
C CYS A 45 -35.11 -2.87 6.87
N LYS A 46 -35.55 -3.66 7.87
CA LYS A 46 -36.84 -3.50 8.52
C LYS A 46 -36.85 -2.41 9.60
N VAL A 47 -35.67 -2.01 10.05
CA VAL A 47 -35.48 -1.01 11.10
C VAL A 47 -35.36 0.38 10.47
N LYS A 48 -36.05 1.37 11.04
CA LYS A 48 -35.94 2.77 10.64
C LYS A 48 -34.88 3.48 11.47
N PRO A 49 -34.10 4.39 10.89
CA PRO A 49 -33.15 5.23 11.65
C PRO A 49 -33.91 6.14 12.63
N ARG A 50 -33.41 6.26 13.85
CA ARG A 50 -33.94 7.18 14.87
C ARG A 50 -33.35 8.58 14.77
N SER A 51 -32.23 8.71 14.06
CA SER A 51 -31.55 9.95 13.74
C SER A 51 -30.95 9.86 12.34
N ARG A 52 -30.46 10.97 11.82
CA ARG A 52 -29.72 10.97 10.55
C ARG A 52 -28.41 10.21 10.73
N ILE A 53 -28.15 9.21 9.87
CA ILE A 53 -26.95 8.38 9.87
C ILE A 53 -26.17 8.61 8.57
N PRO A 54 -24.89 9.02 8.63
CA PRO A 54 -24.07 9.22 7.45
C PRO A 54 -23.79 7.92 6.69
N GLY A 55 -23.50 8.03 5.40
CA GLY A 55 -23.01 6.88 4.59
C GLY A 55 -21.71 6.31 5.17
N GLY A 56 -21.56 4.99 5.12
CA GLY A 56 -20.45 4.28 5.72
C GLY A 56 -20.57 4.04 7.24
N HIS A 57 -21.53 4.70 7.90
CA HIS A 57 -21.76 4.53 9.33
C HIS A 57 -22.72 3.36 9.63
N LYS A 58 -22.80 3.01 10.89
CA LYS A 58 -23.52 1.82 11.41
C LYS A 58 -24.82 2.20 12.05
N MET A 59 -25.87 1.37 11.85
CA MET A 59 -27.18 1.47 12.47
C MET A 59 -27.52 0.15 13.18
N ALA A 60 -27.94 0.21 14.44
CA ALA A 60 -28.32 -0.97 15.18
C ALA A 60 -29.60 -1.64 14.62
N LEU A 61 -29.58 -2.97 14.48
CA LEU A 61 -30.74 -3.78 14.06
C LEU A 61 -31.60 -4.22 15.25
N SER A 62 -30.98 -4.42 16.39
CA SER A 62 -31.61 -4.90 17.60
C SER A 62 -31.18 -4.06 18.80
N LYS A 63 -31.86 -4.25 19.94
CA LYS A 63 -31.44 -3.66 21.22
C LYS A 63 -30.12 -4.30 21.65
N ILE A 64 -29.12 -3.48 21.97
CA ILE A 64 -27.84 -3.91 22.52
C ILE A 64 -27.69 -3.30 23.90
N PRO A 65 -27.78 -4.13 24.97
CA PRO A 65 -27.63 -3.67 26.36
C PRO A 65 -26.21 -3.15 26.64
N VAL A 66 -26.07 -2.34 27.68
CA VAL A 66 -24.78 -1.89 28.18
C VAL A 66 -23.86 -3.07 28.45
N GLY A 67 -22.60 -2.97 28.04
CA GLY A 67 -21.59 -4.01 28.21
C GLY A 67 -21.70 -5.20 27.24
N CYS A 68 -22.77 -5.27 26.42
CA CYS A 68 -22.87 -6.30 25.41
C CYS A 68 -22.08 -6.00 24.16
N ASN A 69 -21.64 -7.07 23.49
CA ASN A 69 -20.82 -6.98 22.29
C ASN A 69 -21.61 -6.44 21.10
N VAL A 70 -20.93 -5.62 20.31
CA VAL A 70 -21.37 -5.10 19.01
C VAL A 70 -20.63 -5.87 17.93
N PHE A 71 -21.40 -6.48 17.00
CA PHE A 71 -20.85 -7.35 15.95
C PHE A 71 -20.92 -6.68 14.58
N LYS A 72 -19.82 -6.78 13.81
CA LYS A 72 -19.71 -6.41 12.41
C LYS A 72 -18.81 -7.43 11.69
N PHE A 73 -19.25 -7.96 10.54
CA PHE A 73 -18.59 -9.09 9.88
C PHE A 73 -18.49 -10.36 10.74
N GLY A 74 -19.45 -10.59 11.61
CA GLY A 74 -19.40 -11.67 12.58
C GLY A 74 -18.36 -11.47 13.69
N GLN A 75 -17.63 -10.36 13.69
CA GLN A 75 -16.59 -10.05 14.65
C GLN A 75 -17.05 -9.00 15.66
N VAL A 76 -16.55 -9.10 16.87
CA VAL A 76 -16.78 -8.09 17.90
C VAL A 76 -15.96 -6.84 17.58
N ILE A 77 -16.63 -5.70 17.38
CA ILE A 77 -15.98 -4.41 17.12
C ILE A 77 -15.94 -3.48 18.35
N GLY A 78 -16.42 -3.97 19.49
CA GLY A 78 -16.47 -3.25 20.76
C GLY A 78 -17.68 -3.63 21.58
N GLN A 79 -17.89 -2.92 22.69
CA GLN A 79 -19.04 -3.09 23.59
C GLN A 79 -19.86 -1.81 23.67
N ALA A 80 -21.16 -1.97 23.87
CA ALA A 80 -22.07 -0.85 24.07
C ALA A 80 -21.75 -0.13 25.40
N SER A 81 -21.35 1.13 25.34
CA SER A 81 -21.11 1.97 26.54
C SER A 81 -22.38 2.49 27.19
N CYS A 82 -23.50 2.48 26.45
CA CYS A 82 -24.86 2.74 26.93
C CYS A 82 -25.84 1.83 26.18
N SER A 83 -27.12 1.77 26.61
CA SER A 83 -28.12 0.98 25.89
C SER A 83 -28.35 1.55 24.48
N ILE A 84 -28.14 0.72 23.46
CA ILE A 84 -28.38 1.05 22.06
C ILE A 84 -29.71 0.45 21.64
N LEU A 85 -30.57 1.24 21.02
CA LEU A 85 -31.89 0.80 20.54
C LEU A 85 -31.87 0.53 19.03
N PRO A 86 -32.78 -0.31 18.52
CA PRO A 86 -32.91 -0.49 17.07
C PRO A 86 -33.09 0.85 16.36
N GLY A 87 -32.32 1.08 15.32
CA GLY A 87 -32.31 2.34 14.56
C GLY A 87 -31.36 3.42 15.08
N ASP A 88 -30.71 3.20 16.21
CA ASP A 88 -29.71 4.14 16.71
C ASP A 88 -28.43 4.08 15.86
N HIS A 89 -27.81 5.25 15.70
CA HIS A 89 -26.49 5.39 15.11
C HIS A 89 -25.45 4.79 16.08
N VAL A 90 -24.65 3.83 15.61
CA VAL A 90 -23.59 3.20 16.40
C VAL A 90 -22.24 3.82 16.05
N HIS A 91 -21.63 4.50 17.02
CA HIS A 91 -20.37 5.22 16.88
C HIS A 91 -19.69 5.40 18.24
N GLU A 92 -18.58 6.10 18.32
CA GLU A 92 -17.79 6.34 19.54
C GLU A 92 -18.58 6.89 20.75
N HIS A 93 -19.73 7.52 20.52
CA HIS A 93 -20.57 8.04 21.60
C HIS A 93 -21.33 6.94 22.38
N ASN A 94 -21.47 5.73 21.81
CA ASN A 94 -22.16 4.59 22.40
C ASN A 94 -21.46 3.24 22.18
N LEU A 95 -20.27 3.26 21.59
CA LEU A 95 -19.40 2.10 21.36
C LEU A 95 -18.04 2.37 21.99
N THR A 96 -17.56 1.48 22.83
CA THR A 96 -16.21 1.54 23.43
C THR A 96 -15.40 0.31 23.06
N MET A 97 -14.07 0.44 23.07
CA MET A 97 -13.19 -0.72 22.93
C MET A 97 -13.39 -1.66 24.10
N ALA A 98 -13.53 -2.96 23.81
CA ALA A 98 -13.51 -3.98 24.84
C ALA A 98 -12.05 -4.38 25.12
N GLU A 99 -11.73 -4.70 26.37
CA GLU A 99 -10.53 -5.45 26.67
C GLU A 99 -10.80 -6.91 26.25
N TYR A 100 -10.09 -7.36 25.21
CA TYR A 100 -10.15 -8.75 24.78
C TYR A 100 -9.11 -9.56 25.55
N SER A 101 -9.57 -10.51 26.38
CA SER A 101 -8.76 -11.69 26.67
C SER A 101 -9.11 -12.73 25.62
N SER A 102 -8.40 -12.76 24.52
CA SER A 102 -8.57 -13.84 23.54
C SER A 102 -7.75 -15.03 24.01
N ASP A 103 -8.39 -16.17 24.10
CA ASP A 103 -7.70 -17.45 24.22
C ASP A 103 -7.19 -17.78 22.81
N TYR A 104 -5.93 -17.41 22.54
CA TYR A 104 -5.33 -17.66 21.24
C TYR A 104 -4.94 -19.12 21.13
N ALA A 105 -5.67 -19.85 20.33
CA ALA A 105 -5.32 -21.19 19.91
C ALA A 105 -4.55 -21.10 18.58
N PHE A 106 -3.27 -21.47 18.59
CA PHE A 106 -2.44 -21.36 17.40
C PHE A 106 -2.62 -22.57 16.48
N ALA A 107 -2.90 -22.30 15.20
CA ALA A 107 -2.96 -23.28 14.11
C ALA A 107 -4.01 -24.40 14.28
N GLU A 108 -5.05 -24.22 15.13
CA GLU A 108 -6.13 -25.21 15.29
C GLU A 108 -6.94 -25.40 14.01
N ASP A 109 -7.22 -24.30 13.30
CA ASP A 109 -7.97 -24.28 12.04
C ASP A 109 -7.06 -24.21 10.80
N ALA A 110 -5.73 -24.37 11.00
CA ALA A 110 -4.79 -24.28 9.90
C ALA A 110 -5.01 -25.42 8.88
N SER A 111 -5.23 -25.07 7.65
CA SER A 111 -5.35 -26.00 6.53
C SER A 111 -4.34 -25.67 5.43
N ALA A 112 -3.82 -26.71 4.75
CA ALA A 112 -2.92 -26.49 3.64
C ALA A 112 -3.68 -25.82 2.48
N THR A 113 -3.09 -24.78 1.92
CA THR A 113 -3.64 -24.13 0.73
C THR A 113 -3.53 -25.06 -0.49
N GLU A 114 -4.65 -25.31 -1.17
CA GLU A 114 -4.68 -26.03 -2.43
C GLU A 114 -4.09 -25.14 -3.53
N LEU A 115 -2.84 -25.44 -3.92
CA LEU A 115 -2.17 -24.72 -4.99
C LEU A 115 -2.57 -25.26 -6.36
N ILE A 116 -2.70 -24.36 -7.34
CA ILE A 116 -2.83 -24.72 -8.74
C ILE A 116 -1.52 -25.39 -9.20
N PRO A 117 -1.58 -26.54 -9.92
CA PRO A 117 -0.38 -27.18 -10.46
C PRO A 117 0.45 -26.21 -11.31
N GLU A 118 1.78 -26.28 -11.20
CA GLU A 118 2.70 -25.32 -11.84
C GLU A 118 2.44 -25.15 -13.34
N ASN A 119 2.16 -26.24 -14.05
CA ASN A 119 1.86 -26.23 -15.49
C ASN A 119 0.51 -25.60 -15.85
N GLN A 120 -0.33 -25.27 -14.87
CA GLN A 120 -1.64 -24.62 -15.04
C GLN A 120 -1.65 -23.19 -14.47
N ARG A 121 -0.54 -22.75 -13.85
CA ARG A 121 -0.43 -21.40 -13.34
C ARG A 121 -0.38 -20.38 -14.46
N SER A 122 -0.96 -19.22 -14.22
CA SER A 122 -0.93 -18.10 -15.14
C SER A 122 0.47 -17.51 -15.25
N THR A 123 0.73 -16.82 -16.35
CA THR A 123 1.96 -16.04 -16.56
C THR A 123 1.60 -14.57 -16.78
N PHE A 124 2.57 -13.69 -16.54
CA PHE A 124 2.47 -12.28 -16.88
C PHE A 124 3.74 -11.81 -17.59
N MET A 125 3.66 -10.66 -18.25
CA MET A 125 4.82 -10.06 -18.92
C MET A 125 5.61 -9.24 -17.90
N GLY A 126 6.67 -9.85 -17.33
CA GLY A 126 7.54 -9.28 -16.30
C GLY A 126 8.94 -8.98 -16.78
N TYR A 127 9.73 -8.27 -15.96
CA TYR A 127 11.14 -7.98 -16.18
C TYR A 127 11.98 -8.87 -15.28
N ARG A 128 12.68 -9.84 -15.83
CA ARG A 128 13.64 -10.65 -15.08
C ARG A 128 14.92 -9.86 -14.87
N ARG A 129 15.39 -9.82 -13.63
CA ARG A 129 16.62 -9.14 -13.23
C ARG A 129 17.79 -10.12 -13.14
N ASP A 130 19.01 -9.60 -13.18
CA ASP A 130 20.25 -10.42 -13.12
C ASP A 130 20.37 -11.19 -11.79
N ASP A 131 19.72 -10.73 -10.71
CA ASP A 131 19.67 -11.45 -9.42
C ASP A 131 18.52 -12.49 -9.35
N GLY A 132 17.85 -12.75 -10.46
CA GLY A 132 16.77 -13.73 -10.61
C GLY A 132 15.39 -13.22 -10.23
N LYS A 133 15.25 -12.05 -9.59
CA LYS A 133 13.95 -11.48 -9.22
C LYS A 133 13.19 -10.98 -10.43
N VAL A 134 11.88 -10.85 -10.27
CA VAL A 134 10.99 -10.38 -11.32
C VAL A 134 10.31 -9.08 -10.93
N GLY A 135 10.44 -8.07 -11.80
CA GLY A 135 9.72 -6.81 -11.68
C GLY A 135 8.47 -6.78 -12.58
N THR A 136 7.43 -6.14 -12.10
CA THR A 136 6.24 -5.82 -12.91
C THR A 136 6.38 -4.50 -13.66
N ARG A 137 7.38 -3.71 -13.29
CA ARG A 137 7.72 -2.40 -13.87
C ARG A 137 9.23 -2.27 -14.05
N ASN A 138 9.62 -1.24 -14.81
CA ASN A 138 11.02 -0.91 -15.08
C ASN A 138 11.27 0.58 -14.85
N TYR A 139 11.27 0.99 -13.57
CA TYR A 139 11.57 2.36 -13.18
C TYR A 139 13.07 2.60 -13.01
N VAL A 140 13.49 3.87 -13.08
CA VAL A 140 14.76 4.34 -12.53
C VAL A 140 14.48 5.06 -11.22
N GLY A 141 15.09 4.58 -10.13
CA GLY A 141 14.94 5.16 -8.79
C GLY A 141 16.00 6.23 -8.53
N ILE A 142 15.59 7.39 -8.01
CA ILE A 142 16.50 8.40 -7.44
C ILE A 142 16.28 8.39 -5.93
N LEU A 143 17.20 7.76 -5.21
CA LEU A 143 17.11 7.57 -3.76
C LEU A 143 18.02 8.57 -3.03
N THR A 144 17.72 8.83 -1.77
CA THR A 144 18.53 9.71 -0.92
C THR A 144 19.11 8.94 0.27
N SER A 145 20.37 9.23 0.64
CA SER A 145 20.96 8.72 1.89
C SER A 145 20.61 9.61 3.10
N VAL A 146 20.19 10.85 2.84
CA VAL A 146 20.00 11.89 3.84
C VAL A 146 18.92 12.89 3.39
N ASN A 147 18.19 13.46 4.34
CA ASN A 147 17.18 14.49 4.06
C ASN A 147 17.72 15.71 3.30
N CYS A 148 18.99 16.06 3.48
CA CYS A 148 19.63 17.20 2.79
C CYS A 148 19.67 17.03 1.26
N SER A 149 19.65 15.81 0.73
CA SER A 149 19.62 15.54 -0.71
C SER A 149 18.19 15.37 -1.27
N ALA A 150 17.15 15.42 -0.43
CA ALA A 150 15.76 15.17 -0.84
C ALA A 150 15.28 16.12 -1.96
N THR A 151 15.55 17.42 -1.80
CA THR A 151 15.18 18.43 -2.81
C THR A 151 15.92 18.21 -4.14
N VAL A 152 17.21 17.83 -4.08
CA VAL A 152 18.01 17.54 -5.29
C VAL A 152 17.41 16.35 -6.04
N ALA A 153 17.13 15.24 -5.35
CA ALA A 153 16.52 14.05 -5.96
C ALA A 153 15.17 14.38 -6.61
N SER A 154 14.31 15.12 -5.89
CA SER A 154 13.00 15.54 -6.41
C SER A 154 13.11 16.47 -7.63
N LEU A 155 14.08 17.37 -7.66
CA LEU A 155 14.29 18.27 -8.80
C LEU A 155 14.82 17.53 -10.01
N ILE A 156 15.71 16.54 -9.83
CA ILE A 156 16.20 15.71 -10.94
C ILE A 156 15.02 14.97 -11.60
N ALA A 157 14.16 14.31 -10.82
CA ALA A 157 13.01 13.59 -11.37
C ALA A 157 12.07 14.53 -12.14
N LYS A 158 11.78 15.73 -11.59
CA LYS A 158 10.95 16.74 -12.26
C LYS A 158 11.57 17.28 -13.55
N GLU A 159 12.88 17.45 -13.59
CA GLU A 159 13.56 17.92 -14.84
C GLU A 159 13.55 16.84 -15.92
N ILE A 160 13.66 15.55 -15.58
CA ILE A 160 13.51 14.45 -16.53
C ILE A 160 12.12 14.48 -17.18
N GLU A 161 11.05 14.61 -16.37
CA GLU A 161 9.69 14.71 -16.85
C GLU A 161 9.47 15.96 -17.72
N LYS A 162 9.89 17.13 -17.22
CA LYS A 162 9.74 18.42 -17.90
C LYS A 162 10.43 18.48 -19.27
N ARG A 163 11.57 17.82 -19.39
CA ARG A 163 12.36 17.80 -20.65
C ARG A 163 11.95 16.65 -21.57
N ALA A 164 10.96 15.85 -21.18
CA ALA A 164 10.51 14.68 -21.92
C ALA A 164 11.65 13.69 -22.29
N ILE A 165 12.67 13.58 -21.41
CA ILE A 165 13.86 12.75 -21.66
C ILE A 165 13.50 11.27 -21.85
N LEU A 166 12.43 10.81 -21.22
CA LEU A 166 11.97 9.42 -21.33
C LEU A 166 11.42 9.02 -22.69
N ASP A 167 11.12 9.99 -23.56
CA ASP A 167 10.63 9.69 -24.90
C ASP A 167 11.66 8.89 -25.73
N ASP A 168 12.95 9.03 -25.40
CA ASP A 168 14.05 8.29 -26.01
C ASP A 168 14.24 6.88 -25.40
N PHE A 169 13.54 6.53 -24.30
CA PHE A 169 13.74 5.29 -23.54
C PHE A 169 12.43 4.53 -23.30
N PRO A 170 11.84 3.93 -24.33
CA PRO A 170 10.46 3.38 -24.30
C PRO A 170 10.27 2.19 -23.35
N ASN A 171 11.33 1.54 -22.90
CA ASN A 171 11.24 0.42 -21.95
C ASN A 171 11.42 0.86 -20.49
N VAL A 172 11.59 2.17 -20.23
CA VAL A 172 11.63 2.74 -18.89
C VAL A 172 10.24 3.30 -18.55
N ASP A 173 9.58 2.74 -17.55
CA ASP A 173 8.23 3.15 -17.15
C ASP A 173 8.18 4.53 -16.46
N GLY A 174 9.32 5.05 -16.00
CA GLY A 174 9.42 6.36 -15.36
C GLY A 174 10.67 6.53 -14.50
N VAL A 175 10.87 7.76 -14.02
CA VAL A 175 11.89 8.11 -13.02
C VAL A 175 11.21 8.56 -11.74
N VAL A 176 11.54 7.92 -10.62
CA VAL A 176 10.86 8.15 -9.33
C VAL A 176 11.87 8.58 -8.27
N ALA A 177 11.63 9.73 -7.65
CA ALA A 177 12.41 10.18 -6.49
C ALA A 177 11.80 9.62 -5.18
N LEU A 178 12.59 8.83 -4.45
CA LEU A 178 12.24 8.32 -3.12
C LEU A 178 13.07 9.07 -2.07
N THR A 179 12.40 9.92 -1.32
CA THR A 179 13.03 10.82 -0.35
C THR A 179 12.51 10.55 1.07
N HIS A 180 13.29 10.94 2.07
CA HIS A 180 12.92 10.83 3.48
C HIS A 180 13.45 12.01 4.29
N GLY A 181 12.95 12.17 5.51
CA GLY A 181 13.28 13.28 6.41
C GLY A 181 14.41 13.00 7.42
N ALA A 182 15.14 11.88 7.30
CA ALA A 182 16.15 11.45 8.27
C ALA A 182 17.57 11.40 7.68
N GLY A 183 18.54 10.85 8.41
CA GLY A 183 19.89 10.52 7.91
C GLY A 183 20.99 11.53 8.22
N CYS A 184 20.66 12.77 8.65
CA CYS A 184 21.67 13.77 9.03
C CYS A 184 22.29 13.41 10.39
N ALA A 185 22.05 14.12 11.44
CA ALA A 185 22.62 13.90 12.76
C ALA A 185 21.88 12.78 13.54
N VAL A 186 21.87 11.55 13.00
CA VAL A 186 21.22 10.39 13.64
C VAL A 186 22.24 9.52 14.38
N SER A 187 21.82 8.91 15.48
CA SER A 187 22.63 7.91 16.17
C SER A 187 22.73 6.65 15.32
N THR A 188 23.95 6.28 14.95
CA THR A 188 24.22 5.07 14.13
C THR A 188 24.04 3.74 14.89
N ARG A 189 23.78 3.81 16.20
CA ARG A 189 23.67 2.61 17.08
C ARG A 189 22.24 2.22 17.40
N ASN A 190 21.24 3.02 17.03
CA ASN A 190 19.84 2.76 17.38
C ASN A 190 19.10 1.95 16.29
N GLU A 191 17.95 1.41 16.67
CA GLU A 191 17.09 0.62 15.77
C GLU A 191 16.58 1.45 14.59
N GLY A 192 16.21 2.72 14.83
CA GLY A 192 15.73 3.61 13.77
C GLY A 192 16.73 3.81 12.63
N PHE A 193 18.04 3.87 12.95
CA PHE A 193 19.08 3.94 11.93
C PHE A 193 19.18 2.64 11.11
N ARG A 194 19.12 1.47 11.77
CA ARG A 194 19.10 0.19 11.08
C ARG A 194 17.88 0.02 10.19
N MET A 195 16.70 0.44 10.67
CA MET A 195 15.47 0.43 9.88
C MET A 195 15.57 1.34 8.66
N LEU A 196 16.10 2.56 8.83
CA LEU A 196 16.35 3.49 7.72
C LEU A 196 17.22 2.84 6.64
N GLN A 197 18.36 2.26 7.04
CA GLN A 197 19.28 1.61 6.10
C GLN A 197 18.62 0.42 5.38
N ARG A 198 17.91 -0.44 6.11
CA ARG A 198 17.17 -1.59 5.53
C ARG A 198 16.12 -1.13 4.54
N THR A 199 15.37 -0.07 4.87
CA THR A 199 14.35 0.49 3.99
C THR A 199 14.95 1.04 2.71
N ILE A 200 15.99 1.87 2.81
CA ILE A 200 16.69 2.42 1.63
C ILE A 200 17.24 1.28 0.77
N TRP A 201 17.93 0.32 1.39
CA TRP A 201 18.56 -0.78 0.65
C TRP A 201 17.55 -1.76 0.04
N GLY A 202 16.41 -1.95 0.72
CA GLY A 202 15.27 -2.68 0.16
C GLY A 202 14.77 -2.07 -1.15
N HIS A 203 14.70 -0.73 -1.22
CA HIS A 203 14.36 -0.04 -2.46
C HIS A 203 15.47 -0.12 -3.52
N VAL A 204 16.75 -0.04 -3.13
CA VAL A 204 17.88 -0.25 -4.07
C VAL A 204 17.78 -1.60 -4.77
N ARG A 205 17.33 -2.64 -4.05
CA ARG A 205 17.20 -4.02 -4.56
C ARG A 205 15.79 -4.40 -4.99
N HIS A 206 14.90 -3.43 -5.10
CA HIS A 206 13.52 -3.69 -5.51
C HIS A 206 13.46 -4.01 -7.02
N PRO A 207 12.86 -5.13 -7.44
CA PRO A 207 12.91 -5.58 -8.83
C PRO A 207 12.20 -4.66 -9.82
N ASN A 208 11.35 -3.75 -9.37
CA ASN A 208 10.74 -2.73 -10.23
C ASN A 208 11.70 -1.60 -10.61
N PHE A 209 12.91 -1.55 -10.04
CA PHE A 209 13.95 -0.63 -10.49
C PHE A 209 14.94 -1.35 -11.41
N GLY A 210 15.03 -0.89 -12.66
CA GLY A 210 16.07 -1.32 -13.62
C GLY A 210 17.43 -0.73 -13.28
N SER A 211 17.43 0.48 -12.71
CA SER A 211 18.61 1.15 -12.18
C SER A 211 18.26 2.10 -11.05
N VAL A 212 19.23 2.39 -10.19
CA VAL A 212 19.11 3.32 -9.07
C VAL A 212 20.26 4.31 -9.05
N LEU A 213 19.93 5.59 -8.93
CA LEU A 213 20.85 6.67 -8.60
C LEU A 213 20.65 7.07 -7.15
N MET A 214 21.64 6.88 -6.28
CA MET A 214 21.60 7.35 -4.90
C MET A 214 22.33 8.66 -4.75
N VAL A 215 21.67 9.67 -4.20
CA VAL A 215 22.20 11.01 -3.99
C VAL A 215 22.41 11.26 -2.49
N GLY A 216 23.65 11.52 -2.11
CA GLY A 216 24.06 11.92 -0.77
C GLY A 216 24.47 13.37 -0.68
N LEU A 217 24.70 13.86 0.53
CA LEU A 217 25.30 15.18 0.78
C LEU A 217 26.84 15.10 0.73
N GLY A 218 27.42 14.13 1.45
CA GLY A 218 28.85 13.89 1.59
C GLY A 218 29.35 13.90 3.05
N CYS A 219 28.60 14.48 4.00
CA CYS A 219 28.95 14.54 5.41
C CYS A 219 27.89 13.91 6.34
N GLU A 220 26.92 13.20 5.78
CA GLU A 220 25.88 12.50 6.52
C GLU A 220 26.41 11.33 7.34
N ALA A 221 25.73 10.97 8.42
CA ALA A 221 26.04 9.78 9.20
C ALA A 221 25.72 8.48 8.41
N ASN A 222 24.73 8.54 7.53
CA ASN A 222 24.31 7.40 6.70
C ASN A 222 25.10 7.37 5.36
N GLN A 223 26.40 7.08 5.46
CA GLN A 223 27.31 7.05 4.32
C GLN A 223 26.96 5.91 3.33
N ILE A 224 26.81 6.26 2.05
CA ILE A 224 26.49 5.29 0.98
C ILE A 224 27.51 4.15 0.88
N PRO A 225 28.83 4.41 0.91
CA PRO A 225 29.83 3.32 0.87
C PRO A 225 29.69 2.30 2.00
N LEU A 226 29.34 2.75 3.22
CA LEU A 226 29.12 1.84 4.35
C LEU A 226 27.86 0.99 4.15
N MET A 227 26.80 1.52 3.53
CA MET A 227 25.63 0.71 3.15
C MET A 227 26.01 -0.36 2.12
N VAL A 228 26.79 -0.01 1.11
CA VAL A 228 27.29 -0.96 0.09
C VAL A 228 28.14 -2.06 0.74
N GLU A 229 29.01 -1.71 1.68
CA GLU A 229 29.84 -2.67 2.43
C GLU A 229 28.96 -3.61 3.27
N HIS A 230 27.94 -3.06 3.95
CA HIS A 230 27.09 -3.83 4.87
C HIS A 230 26.10 -4.75 4.14
N PHE A 231 25.47 -4.28 3.07
CA PHE A 231 24.39 -4.99 2.37
C PHE A 231 24.81 -5.70 1.08
N GLY A 232 26.05 -5.52 0.65
CA GLY A 232 26.58 -6.03 -0.60
C GLY A 232 26.33 -5.13 -1.80
N LYS A 233 27.23 -5.19 -2.76
CA LYS A 233 27.15 -4.37 -4.01
C LYS A 233 26.00 -4.87 -4.89
N PRO A 234 25.14 -3.97 -5.39
CA PRO A 234 24.13 -4.31 -6.41
C PRO A 234 24.81 -4.75 -7.74
N PRO A 235 24.05 -5.38 -8.66
CA PRO A 235 24.55 -5.75 -9.97
C PRO A 235 25.23 -4.58 -10.70
N GLU A 236 26.22 -4.90 -11.52
CA GLU A 236 26.99 -3.87 -12.26
C GLU A 236 26.06 -3.09 -13.22
N GLY A 237 26.23 -1.77 -13.27
CA GLY A 237 25.40 -0.88 -14.10
C GLY A 237 24.01 -0.56 -13.52
N SER A 238 23.55 -1.26 -12.48
CA SER A 238 22.23 -1.02 -11.88
C SER A 238 22.24 -0.01 -10.73
N PHE A 239 23.42 0.34 -10.19
CA PHE A 239 23.57 1.23 -9.05
C PHE A 239 24.63 2.29 -9.26
N HIS A 240 24.23 3.55 -9.06
CA HIS A 240 25.06 4.73 -9.21
C HIS A 240 24.96 5.59 -7.95
N LEU A 241 26.03 6.31 -7.64
CA LEU A 241 26.05 7.23 -6.50
C LEU A 241 26.62 8.58 -6.88
N GLU A 242 26.03 9.63 -6.30
CA GLU A 242 26.49 11.00 -6.41
C GLU A 242 26.40 11.74 -5.08
N THR A 243 27.26 12.72 -4.85
CA THR A 243 27.23 13.53 -3.63
C THR A 243 27.27 15.02 -3.95
N ILE A 244 26.45 15.80 -3.26
CA ILE A 244 26.28 17.23 -3.51
C ILE A 244 27.60 17.99 -3.29
N GLN A 245 28.34 17.66 -2.22
CA GLN A 245 29.60 18.32 -1.90
C GLN A 245 30.69 18.07 -2.96
N ARG A 246 30.72 16.87 -3.54
CA ARG A 246 31.69 16.52 -4.58
C ARG A 246 31.50 17.34 -5.85
N HIS A 247 30.26 17.71 -6.18
CA HIS A 247 29.94 18.54 -7.34
C HIS A 247 30.01 20.04 -7.03
N GLY A 248 30.24 20.44 -5.79
CA GLY A 248 30.34 21.85 -5.37
C GLY A 248 28.99 22.57 -5.31
N GLY A 249 27.90 21.84 -5.03
CA GLY A 249 26.59 22.40 -4.73
C GLY A 249 25.44 21.85 -5.57
N THR A 250 24.23 22.21 -5.16
CA THR A 250 22.95 21.65 -5.64
C THR A 250 22.83 21.73 -7.17
N ARG A 251 23.04 22.89 -7.78
CA ARG A 251 22.80 23.08 -9.21
C ARG A 251 23.72 22.21 -10.08
N ARG A 252 25.01 22.21 -9.76
CA ARG A 252 25.97 21.36 -10.46
C ARG A 252 25.69 19.88 -10.29
N THR A 253 25.22 19.49 -9.13
CA THR A 253 24.79 18.09 -8.89
C THR A 253 23.62 17.72 -9.78
N ILE A 254 22.59 18.57 -9.87
CA ILE A 254 21.43 18.33 -10.73
C ILE A 254 21.88 18.17 -12.19
N ASP A 255 22.64 19.12 -12.68
CA ASP A 255 23.12 19.10 -14.09
C ASP A 255 23.94 17.83 -14.38
N SER A 256 24.90 17.49 -13.51
CA SER A 256 25.71 16.26 -13.64
C SER A 256 24.86 14.96 -13.54
N CYS A 257 23.90 14.93 -12.65
CA CYS A 257 23.00 13.78 -12.54
C CYS A 257 22.11 13.62 -13.77
N LEU A 258 21.61 14.72 -14.35
CA LEU A 258 20.82 14.69 -15.58
C LEU A 258 21.64 14.17 -16.76
N ASP A 259 22.88 14.64 -16.91
CA ASP A 259 23.82 14.18 -17.95
C ASP A 259 24.10 12.69 -17.80
N ARG A 260 24.33 12.22 -16.55
CA ARG A 260 24.60 10.83 -16.27
C ARG A 260 23.36 9.94 -16.46
N LEU A 261 22.18 10.42 -16.07
CA LEU A 261 20.92 9.73 -16.33
C LEU A 261 20.70 9.52 -17.82
N HIS A 262 20.86 10.57 -18.62
CA HIS A 262 20.63 10.51 -20.06
C HIS A 262 21.66 9.62 -20.79
N ASN A 263 22.96 9.71 -20.44
CA ASN A 263 24.02 9.06 -21.20
C ASN A 263 24.38 7.65 -20.69
N GLU A 264 24.05 7.29 -19.42
CA GLU A 264 24.52 6.05 -18.81
C GLU A 264 23.36 5.24 -18.23
N ILE A 265 22.56 5.84 -17.33
CA ILE A 265 21.61 5.11 -16.48
C ILE A 265 20.35 4.70 -17.25
N LEU A 266 19.73 5.63 -17.96
CA LEU A 266 18.53 5.35 -18.76
C LEU A 266 18.82 4.38 -19.93
N PRO A 267 19.93 4.54 -20.70
CA PRO A 267 20.30 3.55 -21.71
C PRO A 267 20.53 2.15 -21.14
N HIS A 268 21.06 2.04 -19.91
CA HIS A 268 21.21 0.75 -19.25
C HIS A 268 19.84 0.16 -18.87
N ALA A 269 18.99 0.93 -18.22
CA ALA A 269 17.65 0.49 -17.83
C ALA A 269 16.75 0.14 -19.04
N ASP A 270 16.89 0.87 -20.15
CA ASP A 270 16.11 0.65 -21.37
C ASP A 270 16.44 -0.65 -22.10
N LYS A 271 17.54 -1.34 -21.76
CA LYS A 271 17.87 -2.67 -22.32
C LYS A 271 16.92 -3.76 -21.85
N ALA A 272 16.28 -3.58 -20.70
CA ALA A 272 15.37 -4.55 -20.13
C ALA A 272 14.16 -4.79 -21.07
N ARG A 273 13.75 -6.03 -21.21
CA ARG A 273 12.58 -6.44 -22.01
C ARG A 273 11.65 -7.27 -21.15
N ARG A 274 10.36 -7.14 -21.44
CA ARG A 274 9.36 -7.99 -20.81
C ARG A 274 9.39 -9.38 -21.44
N GLU A 275 9.33 -10.38 -20.58
CA GLU A 275 9.19 -11.79 -20.95
C GLU A 275 8.06 -12.46 -20.18
N PRO A 276 7.50 -13.56 -20.67
CA PRO A 276 6.54 -14.35 -19.90
C PRO A 276 7.22 -14.92 -18.66
N VAL A 277 6.67 -14.61 -17.48
CA VAL A 277 7.14 -15.12 -16.19
C VAL A 277 5.95 -15.68 -15.40
N PRO A 278 6.15 -16.72 -14.59
CA PRO A 278 5.09 -17.28 -13.76
C PRO A 278 4.56 -16.28 -12.74
N ILE A 279 3.27 -16.36 -12.44
CA ILE A 279 2.61 -15.45 -11.49
C ILE A 279 3.05 -15.68 -10.04
N ASP A 280 3.61 -16.84 -9.71
CA ASP A 280 4.16 -17.15 -8.39
C ASP A 280 5.40 -16.31 -8.02
N GLU A 281 6.01 -15.63 -9.00
CA GLU A 281 7.06 -14.64 -8.76
C GLU A 281 6.52 -13.31 -8.17
N ILE A 282 5.20 -13.12 -8.11
CA ILE A 282 4.61 -11.90 -7.55
C ILE A 282 4.56 -11.98 -6.03
N CYS A 283 5.10 -10.96 -5.37
CA CYS A 283 4.91 -10.67 -3.95
C CYS A 283 4.12 -9.36 -3.83
N LEU A 284 2.88 -9.45 -3.32
CA LEU A 284 1.98 -8.32 -3.14
C LEU A 284 2.04 -7.79 -1.71
N ALA A 285 2.49 -6.57 -1.51
CA ALA A 285 2.41 -5.90 -0.22
C ALA A 285 1.06 -5.18 -0.08
N LEU A 286 0.38 -5.41 1.05
CA LEU A 286 -0.94 -4.87 1.36
C LEU A 286 -0.82 -3.74 2.38
N GLN A 287 -1.54 -2.64 2.14
CA GLN A 287 -1.59 -1.48 3.02
C GLN A 287 -2.96 -0.80 2.89
N CYS A 288 -3.54 -0.40 4.00
CA CYS A 288 -4.81 0.33 4.03
C CYS A 288 -4.56 1.82 4.32
N GLY A 289 -4.78 2.69 3.35
CA GLY A 289 -4.50 4.13 3.48
C GLY A 289 -5.69 4.99 3.86
N GLY A 290 -6.92 4.58 3.57
CA GLY A 290 -8.11 5.41 3.70
C GLY A 290 -8.92 5.17 4.96
N SER A 291 -8.95 3.96 5.48
CA SER A 291 -9.71 3.51 6.68
C SER A 291 -11.15 4.05 6.77
N ASP A 292 -11.81 4.23 5.62
CA ASP A 292 -13.19 4.71 5.57
C ASP A 292 -14.21 3.55 5.75
N GLY A 293 -15.44 3.90 6.14
CA GLY A 293 -16.49 2.91 6.40
C GLY A 293 -16.91 2.07 5.19
N LEU A 294 -16.61 2.50 3.96
CA LEU A 294 -16.98 1.81 2.73
C LEU A 294 -15.88 0.88 2.23
N SER A 295 -14.60 1.21 2.43
CA SER A 295 -13.48 0.35 2.02
C SER A 295 -13.56 -1.04 2.65
N GLY A 296 -14.00 -1.13 3.92
CA GLY A 296 -14.20 -2.40 4.62
C GLY A 296 -15.30 -3.30 4.06
N ILE A 297 -16.20 -2.77 3.23
CA ILE A 297 -17.29 -3.56 2.60
C ILE A 297 -17.13 -3.72 1.09
N THR A 298 -16.16 -3.05 0.48
CA THR A 298 -15.93 -3.08 -0.97
C THR A 298 -14.48 -3.44 -1.29
N ALA A 299 -13.55 -2.52 -1.11
CA ALA A 299 -12.16 -2.65 -1.54
C ALA A 299 -11.43 -3.78 -0.78
N ASN A 300 -11.56 -3.84 0.55
CA ASN A 300 -10.82 -4.82 1.35
C ASN A 300 -11.28 -6.27 1.08
N PRO A 301 -12.58 -6.61 1.01
CA PRO A 301 -13.01 -7.95 0.61
C PRO A 301 -12.60 -8.32 -0.82
N ALA A 302 -12.67 -7.38 -1.76
CA ALA A 302 -12.24 -7.61 -3.14
C ALA A 302 -10.71 -7.86 -3.21
N LEU A 303 -9.93 -7.09 -2.45
CA LEU A 303 -8.49 -7.29 -2.33
C LEU A 303 -8.17 -8.65 -1.69
N GLY A 304 -8.88 -9.04 -0.63
CA GLY A 304 -8.73 -10.35 0.01
C GLY A 304 -8.94 -11.49 -0.99
N LEU A 305 -10.03 -11.44 -1.76
CA LEU A 305 -10.29 -12.45 -2.81
C LEU A 305 -9.19 -12.47 -3.88
N ALA A 306 -8.67 -11.31 -4.29
CA ALA A 306 -7.57 -11.23 -5.25
C ALA A 306 -6.28 -11.86 -4.69
N VAL A 307 -6.01 -11.65 -3.40
CA VAL A 307 -4.88 -12.27 -2.69
C VAL A 307 -5.05 -13.79 -2.63
N ASP A 308 -6.24 -14.30 -2.29
CA ASP A 308 -6.52 -15.74 -2.31
C ASP A 308 -6.23 -16.38 -3.67
N GLN A 309 -6.61 -15.69 -4.75
CA GLN A 309 -6.30 -16.16 -6.11
C GLN A 309 -4.79 -16.15 -6.40
N LEU A 310 -4.06 -15.12 -5.94
CA LEU A 310 -2.61 -15.03 -6.09
C LEU A 310 -1.91 -16.18 -5.32
N ILE A 311 -2.31 -16.41 -4.07
CA ILE A 311 -1.74 -17.50 -3.24
C ILE A 311 -2.00 -18.87 -3.87
N LYS A 312 -3.21 -19.13 -4.38
CA LYS A 312 -3.52 -20.37 -5.11
C LYS A 312 -2.62 -20.59 -6.32
N GLN A 313 -2.14 -19.54 -6.95
CA GLN A 313 -1.19 -19.56 -8.05
C GLN A 313 0.26 -19.72 -7.59
N GLY A 314 0.53 -19.79 -6.29
CA GLY A 314 1.87 -19.90 -5.72
C GLY A 314 2.55 -18.57 -5.39
N GLY A 315 1.90 -17.43 -5.64
CA GLY A 315 2.41 -16.12 -5.28
C GLY A 315 2.40 -15.86 -3.77
N SER A 316 2.86 -14.70 -3.37
CA SER A 316 2.99 -14.31 -1.96
C SER A 316 2.28 -12.99 -1.67
N ALA A 317 1.81 -12.82 -0.44
CA ALA A 317 1.29 -11.55 0.04
C ALA A 317 1.89 -11.20 1.40
N ILE A 318 2.09 -9.90 1.66
CA ILE A 318 2.60 -9.36 2.91
C ILE A 318 1.55 -8.41 3.48
N LEU A 319 1.04 -8.74 4.67
CA LEU A 319 0.23 -7.81 5.45
C LEU A 319 1.18 -6.81 6.13
N ALA A 320 1.05 -5.53 5.78
CA ALA A 320 1.71 -4.44 6.47
C ALA A 320 0.81 -3.90 7.59
N GLU A 321 1.34 -2.99 8.42
CA GLU A 321 0.57 -2.31 9.48
C GLU A 321 -0.02 -3.28 10.51
N THR A 322 0.83 -4.09 11.14
CA THR A 322 0.43 -5.05 12.19
C THR A 322 -0.52 -4.47 13.26
N PRO A 323 -0.47 -3.18 13.67
CA PRO A 323 -1.45 -2.61 14.59
C PRO A 323 -2.89 -2.59 14.07
N GLU A 324 -3.10 -2.64 12.74
CA GLU A 324 -4.42 -2.68 12.11
C GLU A 324 -5.12 -4.05 12.28
N ILE A 325 -4.39 -5.08 12.73
CA ILE A 325 -4.90 -6.43 12.99
C ILE A 325 -5.58 -6.52 14.36
N TYR A 326 -5.42 -5.50 15.22
CA TYR A 326 -5.93 -5.49 16.57
C TYR A 326 -7.42 -5.88 16.67
N GLY A 327 -7.71 -6.89 17.49
CA GLY A 327 -9.05 -7.47 17.67
C GLY A 327 -9.44 -8.51 16.61
N ALA A 328 -8.59 -8.77 15.62
CA ALA A 328 -8.77 -9.78 14.56
C ALA A 328 -7.60 -10.79 14.50
N GLU A 329 -6.74 -10.82 15.52
CA GLU A 329 -5.53 -11.67 15.57
C GLU A 329 -5.88 -13.16 15.47
N HIS A 330 -7.02 -13.56 16.07
CA HIS A 330 -7.52 -14.93 16.02
C HIS A 330 -7.83 -15.44 14.59
N LEU A 331 -7.94 -14.55 13.60
CA LEU A 331 -8.09 -14.94 12.20
C LEU A 331 -6.75 -15.30 11.54
N LEU A 332 -5.62 -15.01 12.20
CA LEU A 332 -4.27 -15.21 11.68
C LEU A 332 -3.44 -16.20 12.51
N THR A 333 -3.92 -16.58 13.68
CA THR A 333 -3.27 -17.53 14.58
C THR A 333 -3.85 -18.91 14.48
#